data_e629c9b4eef367d07c1766c414c43bf2
#
_entry.id   e629c9b4eef367d07c1766c414c43bf2
#
_cell.length_a   1.000
_cell.length_b   1.000
_cell.length_c   1.000
_cell.angle_alpha   90.00
_cell.angle_beta   90.00
_cell.angle_gamma   90.00
#
_symmetry.space_group_name_H-M   'P 1'
#
loop_
_entity.id
_entity.type
_entity.pdbx_description
1 polymer ?
#
loop_
_entity_poly.entity_id
_entity_poly.type
_entity_poly.pdbx_seq_one_letter_code
_entity_poly.pdbx_strand_id
1 'polypeptide(L)'
;MDSFIVYHRYSENSLLVTIDIDTDVQEYRSYITRLINDQYGHRVVLNQAFNSVLILWREEFVSSKLIDEVKLLLKGITPSPMRVINKWKLPVYYDRLSADIQAVSKYTDLEIGEIIRLHQQAVYTVHFMGFLPGFPYLNGLPDILSIPRKVTPSLQVKTGSVAIAAGTCGIYPQSSPGGWYVLGNCPVPLFNREREQPFLLSINDQVEFYEVDQSIFEDLEQNFNPLDINQFKNG
;
A
#
# COMPACT_ATOMS: atom_id res chain seq x y z
N MET A 1 -18.53 -8.25 -24.35
CA MET A 1 -18.69 -7.94 -22.93
C MET A 1 -17.35 -8.25 -22.30
N ASP A 2 -16.75 -7.29 -21.64
CA ASP A 2 -15.50 -7.54 -20.92
C ASP A 2 -15.86 -8.39 -19.71
N SER A 3 -15.69 -9.70 -19.84
CA SER A 3 -16.14 -10.71 -18.86
C SER A 3 -15.37 -10.64 -17.53
N PHE A 4 -14.34 -9.81 -17.47
CA PHE A 4 -13.46 -9.70 -16.32
C PHE A 4 -13.82 -8.57 -15.34
N ILE A 5 -14.82 -7.73 -15.64
CA ILE A 5 -15.31 -6.72 -14.69
C ILE A 5 -16.65 -7.16 -14.14
N VAL A 6 -16.68 -7.31 -12.82
CA VAL A 6 -17.88 -7.74 -12.08
C VAL A 6 -18.41 -6.59 -11.25
N TYR A 7 -19.72 -6.41 -11.25
CA TYR A 7 -20.39 -5.29 -10.58
C TYR A 7 -21.32 -5.82 -9.49
N HIS A 8 -21.09 -5.39 -8.26
CA HIS A 8 -21.91 -5.77 -7.13
C HIS A 8 -22.50 -4.53 -6.45
N ARG A 9 -23.81 -4.45 -6.37
CA ARG A 9 -24.43 -3.45 -5.50
C ARG A 9 -24.09 -3.78 -4.05
N TYR A 10 -23.21 -2.99 -3.44
CA TYR A 10 -22.69 -3.27 -2.11
C TYR A 10 -23.61 -2.72 -0.99
N SER A 11 -24.21 -1.56 -1.23
CA SER A 11 -25.23 -0.94 -0.36
C SER A 11 -26.21 -0.10 -1.17
N GLU A 12 -27.07 0.63 -0.49
CA GLU A 12 -28.04 1.54 -1.14
C GLU A 12 -27.35 2.63 -1.97
N ASN A 13 -26.17 3.10 -1.52
CA ASN A 13 -25.43 4.18 -2.16
C ASN A 13 -24.04 3.75 -2.65
N SER A 14 -23.74 2.45 -2.74
CA SER A 14 -22.41 1.99 -3.16
C SER A 14 -22.45 0.83 -4.14
N LEU A 15 -21.51 0.87 -5.08
CA LEU A 15 -21.25 -0.13 -6.09
C LEU A 15 -19.79 -0.62 -5.95
N LEU A 16 -19.59 -1.91 -5.81
CA LEU A 16 -18.28 -2.56 -5.87
C LEU A 16 -18.03 -3.01 -7.30
N VAL A 17 -16.95 -2.53 -7.89
CA VAL A 17 -16.43 -2.95 -9.18
C VAL A 17 -15.21 -3.82 -8.92
N THR A 18 -15.29 -5.09 -9.28
CA THR A 18 -14.20 -6.08 -9.10
C THR A 18 -13.59 -6.43 -10.44
N ILE A 19 -12.28 -6.53 -10.49
CA ILE A 19 -11.48 -6.89 -11.66
C ILE A 19 -11.07 -8.35 -11.49
N ASP A 20 -11.56 -9.22 -12.36
CA ASP A 20 -11.35 -10.67 -12.32
C ASP A 20 -10.40 -11.08 -13.45
N ILE A 21 -9.12 -10.69 -13.29
CA ILE A 21 -8.02 -11.08 -14.16
C ILE A 21 -6.76 -11.33 -13.32
N ASP A 22 -5.86 -12.16 -13.83
CA ASP A 22 -4.62 -12.52 -13.13
C ASP A 22 -3.48 -11.51 -13.35
N THR A 23 -3.57 -10.70 -14.40
CA THR A 23 -2.53 -9.72 -14.79
C THR A 23 -3.11 -8.33 -14.91
N ASP A 24 -2.26 -7.32 -14.81
CA ASP A 24 -2.59 -5.90 -15.04
C ASP A 24 -3.70 -5.31 -14.13
N VAL A 25 -4.09 -6.04 -13.08
CA VAL A 25 -5.15 -5.63 -12.13
C VAL A 25 -4.95 -4.20 -11.63
N GLN A 26 -3.72 -3.84 -11.30
CA GLN A 26 -3.40 -2.51 -10.77
C GLN A 26 -3.61 -1.42 -11.82
N GLU A 27 -3.25 -1.69 -13.08
CA GLU A 27 -3.46 -0.76 -14.19
C GLU A 27 -4.94 -0.53 -14.45
N TYR A 28 -5.72 -1.61 -14.53
CA TYR A 28 -7.18 -1.53 -14.67
C TYR A 28 -7.81 -0.78 -13.50
N ARG A 29 -7.44 -1.08 -12.26
CA ARG A 29 -7.97 -0.41 -11.08
C ARG A 29 -7.68 1.09 -11.10
N SER A 30 -6.46 1.48 -11.40
CA SER A 30 -6.06 2.89 -11.49
C SER A 30 -6.79 3.61 -12.61
N TYR A 31 -6.98 2.94 -13.74
CA TYR A 31 -7.70 3.49 -14.89
C TYR A 31 -9.20 3.65 -14.58
N ILE A 32 -9.84 2.63 -14.00
CA ILE A 32 -11.24 2.67 -13.55
C ILE A 32 -11.44 3.81 -12.55
N THR A 33 -10.56 3.92 -11.56
CA THR A 33 -10.62 4.99 -10.54
C THR A 33 -10.59 6.37 -11.19
N ARG A 34 -9.69 6.57 -12.16
CA ARG A 34 -9.59 7.83 -12.91
C ARG A 34 -10.87 8.12 -13.69
N LEU A 35 -11.35 7.17 -14.49
CA LEU A 35 -12.57 7.35 -15.29
C LEU A 35 -13.79 7.70 -14.43
N ILE A 36 -13.96 7.01 -13.30
CA ILE A 36 -15.06 7.27 -12.37
C ILE A 36 -14.90 8.65 -11.74
N ASN A 37 -13.68 9.02 -11.34
CA ASN A 37 -13.43 10.35 -10.78
C ASN A 37 -13.67 11.47 -11.80
N ASP A 38 -13.23 11.28 -13.04
CA ASP A 38 -13.44 12.25 -14.13
C ASP A 38 -14.93 12.42 -14.44
N GLN A 39 -15.72 11.35 -14.39
CA GLN A 39 -17.15 11.38 -14.69
C GLN A 39 -17.99 11.93 -13.53
N TYR A 40 -17.69 11.54 -12.29
CA TYR A 40 -18.55 11.81 -11.13
C TYR A 40 -17.95 12.83 -10.14
N GLY A 41 -16.60 12.99 -10.12
CA GLY A 41 -15.90 14.00 -9.33
C GLY A 41 -16.28 13.96 -7.84
N HIS A 42 -16.66 15.10 -7.30
CA HIS A 42 -17.03 15.27 -5.89
C HIS A 42 -18.31 14.53 -5.45
N ARG A 43 -19.09 14.02 -6.41
CA ARG A 43 -20.33 13.25 -6.11
C ARG A 43 -20.01 11.87 -5.51
N VAL A 44 -18.78 11.36 -5.67
CA VAL A 44 -18.38 10.04 -5.20
C VAL A 44 -17.18 10.11 -4.25
N VAL A 45 -17.05 9.06 -3.45
CA VAL A 45 -15.83 8.69 -2.73
C VAL A 45 -15.39 7.36 -3.27
N LEU A 46 -14.10 7.24 -3.62
CA LEU A 46 -13.53 6.02 -4.19
C LEU A 46 -12.59 5.37 -3.18
N ASN A 47 -12.86 4.11 -2.87
CA ASN A 47 -11.95 3.28 -2.08
C ASN A 47 -11.40 2.16 -2.96
N GLN A 48 -10.09 2.08 -3.05
CA GLN A 48 -9.40 1.05 -3.81
C GLN A 48 -8.92 -0.06 -2.88
N ALA A 49 -9.10 -1.30 -3.33
CA ALA A 49 -8.54 -2.47 -2.68
C ALA A 49 -7.78 -3.29 -3.72
N PHE A 50 -7.31 -4.49 -3.36
CA PHE A 50 -6.43 -5.31 -4.20
C PHE A 50 -6.86 -5.38 -5.68
N ASN A 51 -8.06 -5.87 -5.94
CA ASN A 51 -8.61 -6.04 -7.30
C ASN A 51 -9.96 -5.34 -7.48
N SER A 52 -10.26 -4.33 -6.68
CA SER A 52 -11.58 -3.71 -6.71
C SER A 52 -11.56 -2.21 -6.42
N VAL A 53 -12.60 -1.55 -6.88
CA VAL A 53 -12.91 -0.16 -6.58
C VAL A 53 -14.32 -0.10 -6.01
N LEU A 54 -14.45 0.40 -4.79
CA LEU A 54 -15.74 0.71 -4.18
C LEU A 54 -16.08 2.16 -4.50
N ILE A 55 -17.22 2.37 -5.16
CA ILE A 55 -17.75 3.67 -5.51
C ILE A 55 -18.89 3.98 -4.54
N LEU A 56 -18.73 5.02 -3.70
CA LEU A 56 -19.76 5.50 -2.80
C LEU A 56 -20.29 6.83 -3.32
N TRP A 57 -21.56 6.90 -3.63
CA TRP A 57 -22.26 8.15 -3.96
C TRP A 57 -22.66 8.87 -2.66
N ARG A 58 -22.41 10.17 -2.60
CA ARG A 58 -22.67 10.98 -1.39
C ARG A 58 -24.16 11.23 -1.16
N GLU A 59 -24.91 11.45 -2.23
CA GLU A 59 -26.30 11.92 -2.16
C GLU A 59 -27.25 11.12 -3.08
N GLU A 60 -26.77 10.03 -3.68
CA GLU A 60 -27.55 9.26 -4.65
C GLU A 60 -27.67 7.79 -4.26
N PHE A 61 -28.84 7.23 -4.52
CA PHE A 61 -29.02 5.79 -4.43
C PHE A 61 -28.55 5.10 -5.71
N VAL A 62 -27.90 3.96 -5.56
CA VAL A 62 -27.45 3.13 -6.69
C VAL A 62 -28.66 2.47 -7.34
N SER A 63 -29.18 3.09 -8.39
CA SER A 63 -30.25 2.53 -9.25
C SER A 63 -29.67 1.61 -10.32
N SER A 64 -30.52 0.80 -10.94
CA SER A 64 -30.13 0.00 -12.10
C SER A 64 -29.61 0.88 -13.25
N LYS A 65 -30.22 2.05 -13.45
CA LYS A 65 -29.78 3.02 -14.45
C LYS A 65 -28.35 3.50 -14.17
N LEU A 66 -28.02 3.85 -12.92
CA LEU A 66 -26.68 4.29 -12.54
C LEU A 66 -25.64 3.17 -12.72
N ILE A 67 -26.01 1.93 -12.39
CA ILE A 67 -25.15 0.76 -12.65
C ILE A 67 -24.89 0.59 -14.17
N ASP A 68 -25.91 0.75 -15.01
CA ASP A 68 -25.76 0.63 -16.46
C ASP A 68 -24.93 1.77 -17.05
N GLU A 69 -25.02 2.98 -16.49
CA GLU A 69 -24.13 4.11 -16.85
C GLU A 69 -22.66 3.79 -16.51
N VAL A 70 -22.38 3.24 -15.32
CA VAL A 70 -21.02 2.80 -14.94
C VAL A 70 -20.53 1.68 -15.86
N LYS A 71 -21.37 0.69 -16.16
CA LYS A 71 -21.02 -0.39 -17.10
C LYS A 71 -20.69 0.15 -18.49
N LEU A 72 -21.45 1.13 -18.96
CA LEU A 72 -21.20 1.75 -20.26
C LEU A 72 -19.88 2.53 -20.25
N LEU A 73 -19.60 3.27 -19.20
CA LEU A 73 -18.34 4.01 -19.01
C LEU A 73 -17.12 3.09 -19.01
N LEU A 74 -17.26 1.90 -18.41
CA LEU A 74 -16.16 0.93 -18.29
C LEU A 74 -16.15 -0.13 -19.39
N LYS A 75 -16.97 0.03 -20.43
CA LYS A 75 -17.02 -0.92 -21.54
C LYS A 75 -15.82 -0.76 -22.46
N GLY A 76 -15.11 -1.86 -22.74
CA GLY A 76 -13.99 -1.89 -23.68
C GLY A 76 -12.77 -1.10 -23.22
N ILE A 77 -12.63 -0.91 -21.89
CA ILE A 77 -11.46 -0.20 -21.36
C ILE A 77 -10.17 -0.97 -21.64
N THR A 78 -9.16 -0.23 -22.08
CA THR A 78 -7.79 -0.72 -22.21
C THR A 78 -6.90 0.25 -21.44
N PRO A 79 -6.36 -0.13 -20.28
CA PRO A 79 -5.53 0.76 -19.50
C PRO A 79 -4.23 1.06 -20.23
N SER A 80 -3.72 2.27 -20.04
CA SER A 80 -2.35 2.57 -20.42
C SER A 80 -1.42 2.02 -19.34
N PRO A 81 -0.18 1.62 -19.70
CA PRO A 81 0.82 1.20 -18.73
C PRO A 81 0.95 2.20 -17.59
N MET A 82 1.05 1.67 -16.39
CA MET A 82 1.23 2.48 -15.19
C MET A 82 2.52 3.29 -15.27
N ARG A 83 2.41 4.59 -15.03
CA ARG A 83 3.60 5.42 -14.81
C ARG A 83 3.99 5.34 -13.33
N VAL A 84 5.25 5.04 -13.07
CA VAL A 84 5.87 5.32 -11.78
C VAL A 84 5.80 6.82 -11.54
N ILE A 85 5.18 7.22 -10.43
CA ILE A 85 5.00 8.63 -10.11
C ILE A 85 6.28 9.17 -9.47
N ASN A 86 6.73 8.52 -8.40
CA ASN A 86 7.96 8.85 -7.71
C ASN A 86 8.73 7.57 -7.37
N LYS A 87 10.04 7.73 -7.16
CA LYS A 87 10.90 6.69 -6.61
C LYS A 87 11.43 7.13 -5.27
N TRP A 88 11.26 6.29 -4.27
CA TRP A 88 11.66 6.57 -2.89
C TRP A 88 12.70 5.56 -2.44
N LYS A 89 13.72 6.04 -1.74
CA LYS A 89 14.71 5.19 -1.07
C LYS A 89 14.65 5.49 0.42
N LEU A 90 14.05 4.57 1.18
CA LEU A 90 13.73 4.79 2.58
C LEU A 90 14.70 4.05 3.50
N PRO A 91 15.22 4.72 4.55
CA PRO A 91 16.10 4.10 5.54
C PRO A 91 15.30 3.16 6.45
N VAL A 92 15.89 2.03 6.81
CA VAL A 92 15.30 1.08 7.76
C VAL A 92 16.38 0.60 8.72
N TYR A 93 16.10 0.71 10.00
CA TYR A 93 16.84 0.01 11.05
C TYR A 93 16.20 -1.36 11.29
N TYR A 94 16.98 -2.44 11.06
CA TYR A 94 16.53 -3.81 11.27
C TYR A 94 16.96 -4.30 12.65
N ASP A 95 15.99 -4.44 13.57
CA ASP A 95 16.26 -5.03 14.88
C ASP A 95 16.40 -6.55 14.77
N ARG A 96 17.65 -7.00 14.58
CA ARG A 96 17.99 -8.41 14.40
C ARG A 96 17.65 -9.29 15.60
N LEU A 97 17.40 -8.69 16.77
CA LEU A 97 17.04 -9.40 18.01
C LEU A 97 15.54 -9.42 18.25
N SER A 98 14.74 -8.71 17.46
CA SER A 98 13.29 -8.68 17.63
C SER A 98 12.67 -10.07 17.47
N ALA A 99 11.64 -10.35 18.26
CA ALA A 99 10.93 -11.63 18.19
C ALA A 99 10.29 -11.89 16.82
N ASP A 100 9.93 -10.81 16.10
CA ASP A 100 9.28 -10.91 14.80
C ASP A 100 10.25 -11.35 13.70
N ILE A 101 11.45 -10.75 13.61
CA ILE A 101 12.42 -11.16 12.58
C ILE A 101 12.96 -12.57 12.86
N GLN A 102 13.08 -12.96 14.16
CA GLN A 102 13.42 -14.32 14.57
C GLN A 102 12.33 -15.32 14.14
N ALA A 103 11.05 -14.94 14.27
CA ALA A 103 9.95 -15.77 13.82
C ALA A 103 9.93 -15.93 12.29
N VAL A 104 10.23 -14.85 11.54
CA VAL A 104 10.38 -14.91 10.08
C VAL A 104 11.51 -15.85 9.69
N SER A 105 12.68 -15.74 10.32
CA SER A 105 13.83 -16.63 10.10
C SER A 105 13.45 -18.09 10.32
N LYS A 106 12.78 -18.39 11.43
CA LYS A 106 12.32 -19.74 11.72
C LYS A 106 11.28 -20.26 10.72
N TYR A 107 10.41 -19.40 10.21
CA TYR A 107 9.37 -19.79 9.25
C TYR A 107 9.94 -20.06 7.86
N THR A 108 10.88 -19.24 7.43
CA THR A 108 11.49 -19.30 6.09
C THR A 108 12.72 -20.20 6.01
N ASP A 109 13.26 -20.64 7.15
CA ASP A 109 14.56 -21.34 7.28
C ASP A 109 15.75 -20.53 6.70
N LEU A 110 15.63 -19.18 6.75
CA LEU A 110 16.66 -18.26 6.29
C LEU A 110 17.38 -17.60 7.46
N GLU A 111 18.68 -17.36 7.29
CA GLU A 111 19.43 -16.50 8.19
C GLU A 111 18.89 -15.05 8.14
N ILE A 112 18.91 -14.35 9.29
CA ILE A 112 18.38 -12.98 9.39
C ILE A 112 19.06 -12.04 8.39
N GLY A 113 20.39 -12.18 8.21
CA GLY A 113 21.13 -11.40 7.20
C GLY A 113 20.59 -11.58 5.79
N GLU A 114 20.18 -12.80 5.45
CA GLU A 114 19.60 -13.13 4.15
C GLU A 114 18.20 -12.54 3.99
N ILE A 115 17.37 -12.59 5.02
CA ILE A 115 16.04 -11.94 5.03
C ILE A 115 16.18 -10.46 4.76
N ILE A 116 17.09 -9.78 5.47
CA ILE A 116 17.34 -8.35 5.30
C ILE A 116 17.85 -8.05 3.88
N ARG A 117 18.78 -8.84 3.38
CA ARG A 117 19.33 -8.70 2.02
C ARG A 117 18.23 -8.82 0.96
N LEU A 118 17.39 -9.84 1.05
CA LEU A 118 16.28 -10.08 0.12
C LEU A 118 15.26 -8.93 0.17
N HIS A 119 14.94 -8.47 1.37
CA HIS A 119 14.01 -7.36 1.56
C HIS A 119 14.56 -6.05 0.95
N GLN A 120 15.85 -5.76 1.09
CA GLN A 120 16.47 -4.56 0.54
C GLN A 120 16.67 -4.59 -0.98
N GLN A 121 16.89 -5.78 -1.56
CA GLN A 121 17.12 -5.94 -3.00
C GLN A 121 15.82 -5.84 -3.81
N ALA A 122 14.67 -5.94 -3.15
CA ALA A 122 13.38 -5.83 -3.79
C ALA A 122 13.02 -4.38 -4.10
N VAL A 123 12.41 -4.17 -5.27
CA VAL A 123 11.77 -2.91 -5.63
C VAL A 123 10.28 -3.08 -5.40
N TYR A 124 9.76 -2.28 -4.50
CA TYR A 124 8.35 -2.32 -4.13
C TYR A 124 7.56 -1.28 -4.91
N THR A 125 6.29 -1.59 -5.18
CA THR A 125 5.33 -0.61 -5.73
C THR A 125 4.17 -0.44 -4.77
N VAL A 126 3.79 0.81 -4.50
CA VAL A 126 2.58 1.09 -3.71
C VAL A 126 1.37 0.62 -4.49
N HIS A 127 0.82 -0.51 -4.08
CA HIS A 127 -0.31 -1.14 -4.75
C HIS A 127 -1.62 -0.42 -4.43
N PHE A 128 -1.90 -0.20 -3.15
CA PHE A 128 -3.00 0.61 -2.66
C PHE A 128 -2.70 1.17 -1.27
N MET A 129 -3.55 2.10 -0.82
CA MET A 129 -3.46 2.71 0.51
C MET A 129 -4.70 2.34 1.31
N GLY A 130 -4.55 1.94 2.58
CA GLY A 130 -5.70 1.55 3.39
C GLY A 130 -5.32 1.13 4.80
N PHE A 131 -6.26 0.58 5.56
CA PHE A 131 -6.13 0.24 6.98
C PHE A 131 -5.98 1.46 7.89
N LEU A 132 -4.92 2.25 7.73
CA LEU A 132 -4.69 3.52 8.44
C LEU A 132 -4.41 4.63 7.42
N PRO A 133 -4.70 5.91 7.73
CA PRO A 133 -4.29 7.02 6.87
C PRO A 133 -2.79 7.01 6.59
N GLY A 134 -2.42 6.84 5.32
CA GLY A 134 -1.01 6.77 4.90
C GLY A 134 -0.36 5.38 5.00
N PHE A 135 -1.08 4.30 5.34
CA PHE A 135 -0.51 2.95 5.32
C PHE A 135 -0.43 2.43 3.88
N PRO A 136 0.78 2.19 3.34
CA PRO A 136 0.96 1.64 2.01
C PRO A 136 0.97 0.11 2.04
N TYR A 137 0.22 -0.50 1.13
CA TYR A 137 0.40 -1.91 0.78
C TYR A 137 1.37 -1.97 -0.39
N LEU A 138 2.55 -2.54 -0.14
CA LEU A 138 3.68 -2.61 -1.06
C LEU A 138 3.74 -3.99 -1.70
N ASN A 139 3.58 -4.05 -3.02
CA ASN A 139 3.79 -5.25 -3.81
C ASN A 139 5.26 -5.34 -4.24
N GLY A 140 5.79 -6.55 -4.43
CA GLY A 140 7.20 -6.80 -4.79
C GLY A 140 7.99 -7.53 -3.72
N LEU A 141 7.34 -7.99 -2.63
CA LEU A 141 7.99 -8.85 -1.64
C LEU A 141 8.41 -10.17 -2.31
N PRO A 142 9.66 -10.61 -2.16
CA PRO A 142 10.11 -11.92 -2.65
C PRO A 142 9.24 -13.06 -2.11
N ASP A 143 8.84 -14.00 -2.95
CA ASP A 143 7.93 -15.10 -2.60
C ASP A 143 8.41 -15.91 -1.40
N ILE A 144 9.70 -16.11 -1.25
CA ILE A 144 10.30 -16.83 -0.12
C ILE A 144 10.04 -16.13 1.23
N LEU A 145 9.76 -14.81 1.22
CA LEU A 145 9.37 -14.03 2.40
C LEU A 145 7.85 -13.94 2.57
N SER A 146 7.08 -14.60 1.71
CA SER A 146 5.62 -14.61 1.78
C SER A 146 5.14 -15.56 2.88
N ILE A 147 5.01 -15.02 4.08
CA ILE A 147 4.55 -15.74 5.26
C ILE A 147 3.12 -15.32 5.64
N PRO A 148 2.33 -16.19 6.29
CA PRO A 148 0.98 -15.84 6.74
C PRO A 148 1.02 -14.74 7.81
N ARG A 149 -0.13 -14.12 8.09
CA ARG A 149 -0.26 -13.21 9.23
C ARG A 149 -0.06 -13.96 10.55
N LYS A 150 0.35 -13.23 11.60
CA LYS A 150 0.40 -13.75 12.96
C LYS A 150 -0.97 -14.31 13.38
N VAL A 151 -0.98 -15.47 14.01
CA VAL A 151 -2.20 -16.05 14.61
C VAL A 151 -2.75 -15.14 15.70
N THR A 152 -1.88 -14.60 16.54
CA THR A 152 -2.23 -13.60 17.54
C THR A 152 -1.60 -12.26 17.16
N PRO A 153 -2.41 -11.27 16.77
CA PRO A 153 -1.88 -9.94 16.45
C PRO A 153 -1.17 -9.29 17.64
N SER A 154 -0.14 -8.50 17.36
CA SER A 154 0.48 -7.63 18.36
C SER A 154 -0.52 -6.55 18.79
N LEU A 155 -0.64 -6.31 20.09
CA LEU A 155 -1.52 -5.25 20.62
C LEU A 155 -1.06 -3.86 20.19
N GLN A 156 0.24 -3.70 19.97
CA GLN A 156 0.84 -2.44 19.57
C GLN A 156 2.01 -2.69 18.61
N VAL A 157 1.88 -2.20 17.40
CA VAL A 157 2.96 -2.06 16.42
C VAL A 157 3.34 -0.58 16.38
N LYS A 158 4.62 -0.27 16.49
CA LYS A 158 5.10 1.13 16.55
C LYS A 158 4.96 1.85 15.21
N THR A 159 4.83 3.17 15.25
CA THR A 159 4.97 4.04 14.09
C THR A 159 6.30 3.76 13.38
N GLY A 160 6.32 3.80 12.05
CA GLY A 160 7.50 3.51 11.23
C GLY A 160 7.79 2.03 11.03
N SER A 161 7.11 1.11 11.75
CA SER A 161 7.38 -0.32 11.60
C SER A 161 7.19 -0.78 10.17
N VAL A 162 8.25 -1.33 9.57
CA VAL A 162 8.25 -2.00 8.27
C VAL A 162 7.97 -3.47 8.50
N ALA A 163 6.86 -3.96 7.93
CA ALA A 163 6.36 -5.29 8.25
C ALA A 163 5.88 -6.04 7.01
N ILE A 164 5.88 -7.38 7.12
CA ILE A 164 5.48 -8.29 6.03
C ILE A 164 4.39 -9.26 6.50
N ALA A 165 3.49 -9.60 5.59
CA ALA A 165 2.55 -10.70 5.71
C ALA A 165 1.87 -10.99 4.36
N ALA A 166 1.51 -12.24 4.12
CA ALA A 166 0.69 -12.68 2.98
C ALA A 166 1.19 -12.10 1.62
N GLY A 167 2.50 -12.16 1.37
CA GLY A 167 3.11 -11.71 0.12
C GLY A 167 3.19 -10.18 -0.04
N THR A 168 2.93 -9.42 1.01
CA THR A 168 2.87 -7.96 0.98
C THR A 168 3.79 -7.36 2.04
N CYS A 169 4.44 -6.24 1.73
CA CYS A 169 5.14 -5.39 2.69
C CYS A 169 4.31 -4.14 2.98
N GLY A 170 4.54 -3.49 4.11
CA GLY A 170 3.89 -2.23 4.47
C GLY A 170 4.63 -1.51 5.58
N ILE A 171 4.32 -0.21 5.73
CA ILE A 171 4.91 0.65 6.75
C ILE A 171 3.79 1.25 7.58
N TYR A 172 3.85 1.10 8.90
CA TYR A 172 2.86 1.64 9.82
C TYR A 172 3.03 3.15 10.00
N PRO A 173 2.09 4.00 9.51
CA PRO A 173 2.21 5.45 9.62
C PRO A 173 1.96 5.98 11.04
N GLN A 174 1.33 5.17 11.87
CA GLN A 174 1.05 5.43 13.28
C GLN A 174 0.95 4.14 14.08
N SER A 175 1.11 4.23 15.40
CA SER A 175 0.99 3.06 16.28
C SER A 175 -0.43 2.50 16.26
N SER A 176 -0.54 1.18 16.12
CA SER A 176 -1.82 0.45 16.08
C SER A 176 -1.64 -1.02 16.41
N PRO A 177 -2.69 -1.77 16.74
CA PRO A 177 -2.63 -3.23 16.70
C PRO A 177 -2.32 -3.72 15.27
N GLY A 178 -1.63 -4.87 15.16
CA GLY A 178 -1.32 -5.44 13.84
C GLY A 178 -0.84 -6.87 13.86
N GLY A 179 -1.19 -7.63 12.83
CA GLY A 179 -0.85 -9.06 12.71
C GLY A 179 0.28 -9.35 11.70
N TRP A 180 1.07 -8.34 11.33
CA TRP A 180 2.20 -8.50 10.43
C TRP A 180 3.50 -8.66 11.22
N TYR A 181 4.50 -9.34 10.63
CA TYR A 181 5.82 -9.51 11.23
C TYR A 181 6.69 -8.30 10.92
N VAL A 182 7.12 -7.60 11.96
CA VAL A 182 7.97 -6.42 11.84
C VAL A 182 9.41 -6.87 11.59
N LEU A 183 9.98 -6.41 10.46
CA LEU A 183 11.38 -6.63 10.11
C LEU A 183 12.29 -5.52 10.64
N GLY A 184 11.79 -4.28 10.65
CA GLY A 184 12.57 -3.12 11.05
C GLY A 184 11.70 -1.89 11.24
N ASN A 185 12.33 -0.73 11.39
CA ASN A 185 11.64 0.54 11.56
C ASN A 185 12.23 1.62 10.63
N CYS A 186 11.35 2.33 9.93
CA CYS A 186 11.66 3.47 9.09
C CYS A 186 11.38 4.77 9.88
N PRO A 187 12.37 5.64 10.09
CA PRO A 187 12.18 6.87 10.86
C PRO A 187 11.45 7.97 10.07
N VAL A 188 11.26 7.79 8.76
CA VAL A 188 10.64 8.80 7.90
C VAL A 188 9.12 8.79 8.08
N PRO A 189 8.49 9.90 8.51
CA PRO A 189 7.05 9.96 8.70
C PRO A 189 6.29 9.84 7.37
N LEU A 190 5.45 8.80 7.23
CA LEU A 190 4.62 8.60 6.04
C LEU A 190 3.41 9.54 5.98
N PHE A 191 2.97 10.01 7.12
CA PHE A 191 1.84 10.93 7.25
C PHE A 191 2.22 12.11 8.13
N ASN A 192 2.00 13.33 7.60
CA ASN A 192 2.15 14.57 8.36
C ASN A 192 1.12 15.59 7.87
N ARG A 193 0.27 16.08 8.78
CA ARG A 193 -0.80 17.05 8.50
C ARG A 193 -0.27 18.44 8.12
N GLU A 194 0.96 18.77 8.49
CA GLU A 194 1.59 20.06 8.21
C GLU A 194 2.15 20.15 6.78
N ARG A 195 2.26 19.03 6.08
CA ARG A 195 2.67 19.04 4.68
C ARG A 195 1.52 19.48 3.79
N GLU A 196 1.84 20.16 2.70
CA GLU A 196 0.90 20.47 1.63
C GLU A 196 0.26 19.17 1.07
N GLN A 197 1.08 18.13 0.89
CA GLN A 197 0.63 16.76 0.63
C GLN A 197 0.86 15.92 1.90
N PRO A 198 -0.19 15.65 2.70
CA PRO A 198 -0.03 14.99 3.99
C PRO A 198 0.58 13.58 3.91
N PHE A 199 0.37 12.87 2.80
CA PHE A 199 0.89 11.54 2.58
C PHE A 199 2.22 11.59 1.83
N LEU A 200 3.23 10.85 2.32
CA LEU A 200 4.53 10.75 1.66
C LEU A 200 4.41 9.99 0.34
N LEU A 201 3.74 8.85 0.40
CA LEU A 201 3.62 7.91 -0.72
C LEU A 201 2.27 8.05 -1.40
N SER A 202 2.28 7.81 -2.70
CA SER A 202 1.09 7.73 -3.56
C SER A 202 1.01 6.35 -4.22
N ILE A 203 -0.19 5.97 -4.66
CA ILE A 203 -0.36 4.73 -5.45
C ILE A 203 0.54 4.84 -6.69
N ASN A 204 1.22 3.75 -7.03
CA ASN A 204 2.19 3.61 -8.12
C ASN A 204 3.57 4.22 -7.86
N ASP A 205 3.82 4.78 -6.68
CA ASP A 205 5.19 5.10 -6.28
C ASP A 205 6.01 3.81 -6.12
N GLN A 206 7.28 3.88 -6.47
CA GLN A 206 8.27 2.84 -6.17
C GLN A 206 8.98 3.14 -4.86
N VAL A 207 9.24 2.09 -4.09
CA VAL A 207 9.95 2.17 -2.81
C VAL A 207 11.06 1.14 -2.80
N GLU A 208 12.26 1.58 -2.46
CA GLU A 208 13.41 0.74 -2.13
C GLU A 208 13.79 1.01 -0.68
N PHE A 209 14.29 -0.01 0.02
CA PHE A 209 14.77 0.12 1.38
C PHE A 209 16.29 -0.01 1.44
N TYR A 210 16.90 0.69 2.38
CA TYR A 210 18.31 0.49 2.72
C TYR A 210 18.50 0.45 4.23
N GLU A 211 19.43 -0.38 4.66
CA GLU A 211 19.76 -0.53 6.07
C GLU A 211 20.52 0.70 6.60
N VAL A 212 20.15 1.15 7.76
CA VAL A 212 20.90 2.11 8.57
C VAL A 212 21.22 1.50 9.92
N ASP A 213 22.31 1.96 10.54
CA ASP A 213 22.64 1.59 11.91
C ASP A 213 21.73 2.33 12.92
N GLN A 214 21.83 1.90 14.18
CA GLN A 214 21.01 2.46 15.24
C GLN A 214 21.26 3.96 15.46
N SER A 215 22.49 4.43 15.32
CA SER A 215 22.83 5.83 15.56
C SER A 215 22.24 6.75 14.49
N ILE A 216 22.28 6.32 13.22
CA ILE A 216 21.65 7.04 12.12
C ILE A 216 20.11 7.02 12.25
N PHE A 217 19.56 5.88 12.67
CA PHE A 217 18.12 5.76 12.91
C PHE A 217 17.65 6.72 14.00
N GLU A 218 18.34 6.76 15.16
CA GLU A 218 18.02 7.63 16.28
C GLU A 218 18.17 9.12 15.92
N ASP A 219 19.20 9.47 15.14
CA ASP A 219 19.36 10.84 14.65
C ASP A 219 18.22 11.26 13.72
N LEU A 220 17.85 10.41 12.77
CA LEU A 220 16.72 10.67 11.88
C LEU A 220 15.37 10.71 12.63
N GLU A 221 15.18 9.88 13.66
CA GLU A 221 13.95 9.90 14.48
C GLU A 221 13.80 11.19 15.28
N GLN A 222 14.92 11.75 15.81
CA GLN A 222 14.92 12.91 16.71
C GLN A 222 15.08 14.24 15.97
N ASN A 223 15.91 14.28 14.95
CA ASN A 223 16.38 15.52 14.32
C ASN A 223 15.89 15.73 12.89
N PHE A 224 15.27 14.71 12.28
CA PHE A 224 14.76 14.84 10.92
C PHE A 224 13.62 15.86 10.84
N ASN A 225 13.79 16.86 9.96
CA ASN A 225 12.69 17.76 9.63
C ASN A 225 11.66 17.05 8.71
N PRO A 226 10.44 16.81 9.19
CA PRO A 226 9.43 16.10 8.39
C PRO A 226 9.03 16.80 7.09
N LEU A 227 9.41 18.05 6.89
CA LEU A 227 9.17 18.79 5.64
C LEU A 227 10.27 18.55 4.60
N ASP A 228 11.45 18.07 5.01
CA ASP A 228 12.60 17.82 4.14
C ASP A 228 12.65 16.38 3.62
N ILE A 229 11.55 15.93 3.00
CA ILE A 229 11.39 14.57 2.52
C ILE A 229 12.08 14.31 1.17
N ASN A 230 12.42 15.36 0.44
CA ASN A 230 12.96 15.21 -0.93
C ASN A 230 14.32 14.51 -0.97
N GLN A 231 15.07 14.50 0.13
CA GLN A 231 16.32 13.75 0.23
C GLN A 231 16.17 12.23 0.04
N PHE A 232 14.95 11.70 0.26
CA PHE A 232 14.63 10.27 0.06
C PHE A 232 14.01 9.99 -1.30
N LYS A 233 13.83 11.01 -2.13
CA LYS A 233 13.29 10.87 -3.48
C LYS A 233 14.44 10.63 -4.46
N ASN A 234 14.43 9.48 -5.10
CA ASN A 234 15.33 9.17 -6.20
C ASN A 234 14.75 9.77 -7.50
N GLY A 235 15.44 10.73 -8.07
CA GLY A 235 15.16 11.57 -9.23
C GLY A 235 14.30 11.08 -10.36
#